data_e9387f2773fc80c1b9388188bef679ff
#
_entry.id   e9387f2773fc80c1b9388188bef679ff
#
_cell.length_a   1.000
_cell.length_b   1.000
_cell.length_c   1.000
_cell.angle_alpha   90.00
_cell.angle_beta   90.00
_cell.angle_gamma   90.00
#
_symmetry.space_group_name_H-M   'P 1'
#
loop_
_entity.id
_entity.type
_entity.pdbx_description
1 polymer ?
#
loop_
_entity_poly.entity_id
_entity_poly.type
_entity_poly.pdbx_seq_one_letter_code
_entity_poly.pdbx_strand_id
1 'polypeptide(L)'
;VVDIKSDTGGATRYTDVKTAKEAQAVSDPNAYAVWLYGKVGEVVYSGSILAAALTAYTDAVNDDTPNVSPSNKTIAISAACLPDGTEVVLDQEQANVVNSYGVATWLNMNGFRLWGNNTAAYPGNTDPKDRWFSVRRFLNWAANSFILTYFQKVDSPANKRLIEAIVDSENVRGNGFVARGV
;
A
#
# COMPACT_ATOMS: atom_id res chain seq x y z
N VAL A 1 -3.16 5.78 2.56
CA VAL A 1 -2.17 6.22 1.54
C VAL A 1 -1.85 7.68 1.76
N VAL A 2 -0.60 8.09 1.56
CA VAL A 2 -0.10 9.45 1.85
C VAL A 2 0.70 9.96 0.65
N ASP A 3 0.44 11.20 0.23
CA ASP A 3 1.27 11.87 -0.78
C ASP A 3 2.57 12.40 -0.16
N ILE A 4 3.68 12.18 -0.85
CA ILE A 4 4.90 12.91 -0.57
C ILE A 4 4.78 14.28 -1.22
N LYS A 5 4.99 15.33 -0.42
CA LYS A 5 4.91 16.71 -0.86
C LYS A 5 5.78 16.95 -2.09
N SER A 6 5.19 17.47 -3.14
CA SER A 6 5.83 17.67 -4.44
C SER A 6 5.58 19.07 -5.05
N ASP A 7 5.18 20.01 -4.19
CA ASP A 7 5.07 21.43 -4.52
C ASP A 7 6.26 22.23 -3.98
N THR A 8 6.12 23.55 -3.86
CA THR A 8 7.16 24.46 -3.37
C THR A 8 7.72 24.01 -2.02
N GLY A 9 8.99 23.65 -1.97
CA GLY A 9 9.67 23.11 -0.79
C GLY A 9 9.51 21.60 -0.60
N GLY A 10 8.90 20.88 -1.55
CA GLY A 10 8.81 19.43 -1.62
C GLY A 10 9.69 18.81 -2.69
N ALA A 11 9.45 17.54 -3.01
CA ALA A 11 10.19 16.78 -4.00
C ALA A 11 9.70 17.08 -5.41
N THR A 12 10.43 17.91 -6.15
CA THR A 12 10.18 18.13 -7.59
C THR A 12 10.99 17.19 -8.49
N ARG A 13 11.97 16.50 -7.91
CA ARG A 13 12.81 15.49 -8.58
C ARG A 13 12.85 14.22 -7.75
N TYR A 14 13.10 13.07 -8.40
CA TYR A 14 13.21 11.78 -7.73
C TYR A 14 14.31 11.73 -6.64
N THR A 15 15.38 12.55 -6.79
CA THR A 15 16.46 12.68 -5.81
C THR A 15 16.02 13.33 -4.50
N ASP A 16 14.99 14.18 -4.54
CA ASP A 16 14.54 14.99 -3.41
C ASP A 16 13.47 14.26 -2.57
N VAL A 17 12.95 13.14 -3.08
CA VAL A 17 11.87 12.37 -2.45
C VAL A 17 12.23 11.90 -1.05
N LYS A 18 13.49 11.48 -0.83
CA LYS A 18 13.97 11.08 0.49
C LYS A 18 13.86 12.21 1.50
N THR A 19 14.40 13.37 1.17
CA THR A 19 14.40 14.56 2.03
C THR A 19 12.98 15.04 2.32
N ALA A 20 12.10 15.05 1.30
CA ALA A 20 10.70 15.42 1.47
C ALA A 20 9.93 14.44 2.38
N LYS A 21 10.17 13.14 2.24
CA LYS A 21 9.59 12.12 3.11
C LYS A 21 10.04 12.27 4.56
N GLU A 22 11.34 12.49 4.78
CA GLU A 22 11.92 12.72 6.12
C GLU A 22 11.36 13.99 6.76
N ALA A 23 11.25 15.08 5.99
CA ALA A 23 10.66 16.33 6.47
C ALA A 23 9.17 16.20 6.87
N GLN A 24 8.43 15.31 6.20
CA GLN A 24 7.04 15.00 6.54
C GLN A 24 6.91 13.97 7.67
N ALA A 25 8.01 13.39 8.17
CA ALA A 25 8.04 12.32 9.17
C ALA A 25 7.17 11.09 8.81
N VAL A 26 7.07 10.76 7.52
CA VAL A 26 6.26 9.63 7.02
C VAL A 26 7.07 8.34 7.13
N SER A 27 6.89 7.61 8.25
CA SER A 27 7.66 6.38 8.56
C SER A 27 6.81 5.27 9.19
N ASP A 28 5.48 5.36 9.16
CA ASP A 28 4.58 4.37 9.75
C ASP A 28 4.47 3.13 8.83
N PRO A 29 4.57 1.88 9.36
CA PRO A 29 4.36 0.65 8.59
C PRO A 29 2.93 0.48 8.07
N ASN A 30 1.95 1.20 8.64
CA ASN A 30 0.58 1.21 8.12
C ASN A 30 0.36 2.30 7.06
N ALA A 31 1.36 3.14 6.79
CA ALA A 31 1.31 4.14 5.74
C ALA A 31 1.89 3.62 4.42
N TYR A 32 1.26 3.96 3.32
CA TYR A 32 1.76 3.75 1.97
C TYR A 32 2.01 5.11 1.33
N ALA A 33 3.26 5.44 1.14
CA ALA A 33 3.68 6.72 0.61
C ALA A 33 3.75 6.67 -0.92
N VAL A 34 3.24 7.70 -1.57
CA VAL A 34 3.22 7.83 -3.04
C VAL A 34 3.81 9.19 -3.43
N TRP A 35 4.65 9.21 -4.43
CA TRP A 35 5.17 10.43 -5.04
C TRP A 35 4.71 10.52 -6.50
N LEU A 36 4.35 11.71 -6.92
CA LEU A 36 3.70 12.15 -8.14
C LEU A 36 2.17 11.97 -8.12
N TYR A 37 1.54 12.93 -8.75
CA TYR A 37 0.14 12.98 -9.11
C TYR A 37 -0.07 12.29 -10.46
N GLY A 38 -1.31 12.03 -10.82
CA GLY A 38 -1.66 11.47 -12.12
C GLY A 38 -2.68 12.35 -12.83
N LYS A 39 -2.49 12.56 -14.12
CA LYS A 39 -3.41 13.30 -14.97
C LYS A 39 -4.40 12.32 -15.62
N VAL A 40 -5.69 12.58 -15.49
CA VAL A 40 -6.76 11.84 -16.16
C VAL A 40 -7.55 12.83 -17.02
N GLY A 41 -7.39 12.76 -18.33
CA GLY A 41 -7.84 13.83 -19.21
C GLY A 41 -7.11 15.14 -18.87
N GLU A 42 -7.87 16.19 -18.56
CA GLU A 42 -7.32 17.50 -18.16
C GLU A 42 -7.23 17.71 -16.65
N VAL A 43 -7.68 16.72 -15.85
CA VAL A 43 -7.73 16.85 -14.39
C VAL A 43 -6.55 16.16 -13.74
N VAL A 44 -5.90 16.85 -12.80
CA VAL A 44 -4.80 16.34 -11.99
C VAL A 44 -5.35 15.78 -10.69
N TYR A 45 -5.09 14.52 -10.43
CA TYR A 45 -5.49 13.81 -9.20
C TYR A 45 -4.27 13.50 -8.33
N SER A 46 -4.46 13.57 -7.02
CA SER A 46 -3.45 13.18 -6.05
C SER A 46 -3.02 11.71 -6.24
N GLY A 47 -1.73 11.45 -6.13
CA GLY A 47 -1.17 10.11 -6.22
C GLY A 47 -1.75 9.17 -5.18
N SER A 48 -2.01 9.66 -3.97
CA SER A 48 -2.61 8.88 -2.89
C SER A 48 -4.04 8.42 -3.22
N ILE A 49 -4.85 9.26 -3.86
CA ILE A 49 -6.21 8.90 -4.28
C ILE A 49 -6.16 7.82 -5.35
N LEU A 50 -5.32 8.00 -6.37
CA LEU A 50 -5.17 7.05 -7.46
C LEU A 50 -4.63 5.69 -6.97
N ALA A 51 -3.64 5.70 -6.09
CA ALA A 51 -3.08 4.48 -5.52
C ALA A 51 -4.08 3.79 -4.58
N ALA A 52 -4.88 4.53 -3.82
CA ALA A 52 -5.94 3.97 -2.99
C ALA A 52 -7.04 3.31 -3.85
N ALA A 53 -7.47 3.97 -4.92
CA ALA A 53 -8.45 3.43 -5.87
C ALA A 53 -7.93 2.15 -6.54
N LEU A 54 -6.67 2.15 -7.01
CA LEU A 54 -6.05 0.97 -7.61
C LEU A 54 -5.91 -0.18 -6.60
N THR A 55 -5.59 0.14 -5.34
CA THR A 55 -5.50 -0.83 -4.26
C THR A 55 -6.86 -1.47 -3.99
N ALA A 56 -7.92 -0.66 -3.86
CA ALA A 56 -9.29 -1.15 -3.65
C ALA A 56 -9.77 -2.01 -4.84
N TYR A 57 -9.47 -1.59 -6.07
CA TYR A 57 -9.77 -2.39 -7.25
C TYR A 57 -9.03 -3.73 -7.24
N THR A 58 -7.74 -3.73 -6.85
CA THR A 58 -6.94 -4.96 -6.76
C THR A 58 -7.53 -5.94 -5.73
N ASP A 59 -8.01 -5.43 -4.60
CA ASP A 59 -8.67 -6.26 -3.59
C ASP A 59 -10.00 -6.83 -4.10
N ALA A 60 -10.83 -5.98 -4.73
CA ALA A 60 -12.13 -6.39 -5.25
C ALA A 60 -12.04 -7.50 -6.31
N VAL A 61 -11.01 -7.47 -7.17
CA VAL A 61 -10.80 -8.56 -8.15
C VAL A 61 -10.11 -9.79 -7.55
N ASN A 62 -9.72 -9.73 -6.28
CA ASN A 62 -9.08 -10.81 -5.52
C ASN A 62 -9.96 -11.30 -4.36
N ASP A 63 -11.26 -11.40 -4.58
CA ASP A 63 -12.26 -11.86 -3.60
C ASP A 63 -12.21 -11.06 -2.28
N ASP A 64 -12.05 -9.74 -2.36
CA ASP A 64 -11.93 -8.80 -1.24
C ASP A 64 -10.81 -9.17 -0.24
N THR A 65 -9.80 -9.91 -0.70
CA THR A 65 -8.67 -10.34 0.12
C THR A 65 -7.43 -9.48 -0.20
N PRO A 66 -6.90 -8.68 0.75
CA PRO A 66 -5.86 -7.69 0.50
C PRO A 66 -4.42 -8.24 0.56
N ASN A 67 -4.18 -9.43 -0.01
CA ASN A 67 -2.87 -10.07 -0.06
C ASN A 67 -2.09 -9.76 -1.35
N VAL A 68 -2.78 -9.27 -2.38
CA VAL A 68 -2.15 -8.92 -3.66
C VAL A 68 -1.60 -7.50 -3.62
N SER A 69 -0.35 -7.34 -4.09
CA SER A 69 0.25 -6.02 -4.21
C SER A 69 -0.39 -5.19 -5.33
N PRO A 70 -0.69 -3.90 -5.12
CA PRO A 70 -1.10 -2.98 -6.17
C PRO A 70 0.07 -2.58 -7.09
N SER A 71 1.30 -2.89 -6.71
CA SER A 71 2.49 -2.64 -7.53
C SER A 71 2.42 -3.42 -8.85
N ASN A 72 2.93 -2.80 -9.90
CA ASN A 72 2.88 -3.32 -11.27
C ASN A 72 1.46 -3.53 -11.84
N LYS A 73 0.42 -2.97 -11.21
CA LYS A 73 -0.92 -2.91 -11.77
C LYS A 73 -1.09 -1.66 -12.63
N THR A 74 -1.81 -1.80 -13.73
CA THR A 74 -2.07 -0.70 -14.67
C THR A 74 -3.13 0.25 -14.16
N ILE A 75 -2.97 1.51 -14.49
CA ILE A 75 -3.94 2.57 -14.22
C ILE A 75 -4.10 3.47 -15.44
N ALA A 76 -5.31 3.94 -15.69
CA ALA A 76 -5.63 4.77 -16.84
C ALA A 76 -5.35 6.27 -16.53
N ILE A 77 -4.07 6.62 -16.39
CA ILE A 77 -3.62 8.01 -16.36
C ILE A 77 -2.90 8.35 -17.66
N SER A 78 -3.02 9.60 -18.12
CA SER A 78 -2.37 10.08 -19.34
C SER A 78 -0.93 10.53 -19.09
N ALA A 79 -0.63 11.04 -17.89
CA ALA A 79 0.70 11.45 -17.46
C ALA A 79 0.88 11.33 -15.96
N ALA A 80 2.12 11.08 -15.51
CA ALA A 80 2.55 11.33 -14.14
C ALA A 80 3.04 12.78 -14.06
N CYS A 81 2.62 13.52 -13.04
CA CYS A 81 2.90 14.94 -12.95
C CYS A 81 3.09 15.44 -11.51
N LEU A 82 3.56 16.66 -11.38
CA LEU A 82 3.53 17.43 -10.14
C LEU A 82 2.11 18.01 -9.92
N PRO A 83 1.80 18.56 -8.73
CA PRO A 83 0.48 19.14 -8.44
C PRO A 83 0.06 20.27 -9.39
N ASP A 84 1.03 21.00 -9.97
CA ASP A 84 0.83 22.07 -10.95
C ASP A 84 0.55 21.55 -12.37
N GLY A 85 0.57 20.23 -12.57
CA GLY A 85 0.38 19.58 -13.87
C GLY A 85 1.67 19.42 -14.69
N THR A 86 2.82 19.85 -14.18
CA THR A 86 4.12 19.63 -14.85
C THR A 86 4.42 18.14 -14.93
N GLU A 87 4.56 17.63 -16.14
CA GLU A 87 4.78 16.20 -16.37
C GLU A 87 6.18 15.78 -15.93
N VAL A 88 6.24 14.60 -15.29
CA VAL A 88 7.46 13.97 -14.84
C VAL A 88 7.53 12.56 -15.41
N VAL A 89 8.53 12.31 -16.23
CA VAL A 89 8.79 10.97 -16.81
C VAL A 89 9.96 10.35 -16.06
N LEU A 90 9.73 9.16 -15.53
CA LEU A 90 10.74 8.37 -14.84
C LEU A 90 11.10 7.15 -15.70
N ASP A 91 12.38 6.85 -15.77
CA ASP A 91 12.85 5.53 -16.18
C ASP A 91 12.78 4.54 -14.99
N GLN A 92 13.01 3.26 -15.28
CA GLN A 92 12.92 2.20 -14.28
C GLN A 92 13.97 2.37 -13.16
N GLU A 93 15.16 2.86 -13.48
CA GLU A 93 16.22 3.06 -12.50
C GLU A 93 15.87 4.19 -11.52
N GLN A 94 15.37 5.31 -12.01
CA GLN A 94 14.88 6.42 -11.20
C GLN A 94 13.69 6.01 -10.31
N ALA A 95 12.74 5.24 -10.86
CA ALA A 95 11.63 4.70 -10.10
C ALA A 95 12.09 3.73 -8.99
N ASN A 96 13.13 2.93 -9.24
CA ASN A 96 13.74 2.07 -8.23
C ASN A 96 14.45 2.87 -7.13
N VAL A 97 15.07 3.99 -7.47
CA VAL A 97 15.63 4.92 -6.47
C VAL A 97 14.52 5.45 -5.55
N VAL A 98 13.38 5.89 -6.10
CA VAL A 98 12.22 6.31 -5.29
C VAL A 98 11.73 5.17 -4.39
N ASN A 99 11.63 3.94 -4.91
CA ASN A 99 11.23 2.77 -4.12
C ASN A 99 12.22 2.42 -3.01
N SER A 100 13.52 2.70 -3.19
CA SER A 100 14.53 2.49 -2.16
C SER A 100 14.30 3.37 -0.93
N TYR A 101 13.53 4.43 -1.05
CA TYR A 101 13.11 5.31 0.05
C TYR A 101 11.77 4.90 0.69
N GLY A 102 11.18 3.77 0.27
CA GLY A 102 9.86 3.32 0.75
C GLY A 102 8.71 4.17 0.22
N VAL A 103 8.84 4.64 -1.01
CA VAL A 103 7.83 5.47 -1.70
C VAL A 103 7.49 4.83 -3.03
N ALA A 104 6.21 4.69 -3.33
CA ALA A 104 5.73 4.25 -4.62
C ALA A 104 5.61 5.42 -5.60
N THR A 105 5.66 5.14 -6.89
CA THR A 105 5.55 6.14 -7.94
C THR A 105 4.87 5.56 -9.19
N TRP A 106 4.65 6.38 -10.20
CA TRP A 106 4.09 5.97 -11.48
C TRP A 106 5.21 5.72 -12.49
N LEU A 107 5.20 4.55 -13.10
CA LEU A 107 6.15 4.17 -14.15
C LEU A 107 5.37 3.84 -15.42
N ASN A 108 5.80 4.43 -16.55
CA ASN A 108 5.23 4.10 -17.86
C ASN A 108 6.02 2.96 -18.52
N MET A 109 5.43 1.76 -18.51
CA MET A 109 5.96 0.57 -19.17
C MET A 109 4.81 -0.08 -19.95
N ASN A 110 4.60 0.38 -21.19
CA ASN A 110 3.46 0.01 -22.00
C ASN A 110 2.12 0.29 -21.26
N GLY A 111 1.95 1.55 -20.85
CA GLY A 111 0.91 2.05 -19.97
C GLY A 111 1.42 2.34 -18.55
N PHE A 112 0.78 3.30 -17.89
CA PHE A 112 1.16 3.67 -16.54
C PHE A 112 0.83 2.57 -15.53
N ARG A 113 1.79 2.32 -14.64
CA ARG A 113 1.70 1.33 -13.57
C ARG A 113 2.13 1.94 -12.25
N LEU A 114 1.50 1.53 -11.18
CA LEU A 114 2.01 1.80 -9.83
C LEU A 114 3.28 0.98 -9.61
N TRP A 115 4.35 1.61 -9.13
CA TRP A 115 5.65 0.96 -8.95
C TRP A 115 6.13 1.13 -7.52
N GLY A 116 6.06 0.06 -6.73
CA GLY A 116 6.48 -0.03 -5.34
C GLY A 116 5.51 -0.81 -4.47
N ASN A 117 6.05 -1.65 -3.55
CA ASN A 117 5.30 -2.42 -2.56
C ASN A 117 5.87 -2.26 -1.14
N ASN A 118 6.73 -1.26 -0.93
CA ASN A 118 7.25 -0.95 0.39
C ASN A 118 6.25 -0.05 1.15
N THR A 119 6.12 -0.28 2.45
CA THR A 119 5.47 0.67 3.35
C THR A 119 6.36 1.89 3.59
N ALA A 120 5.80 2.92 4.20
CA ALA A 120 6.56 4.11 4.55
C ALA A 120 7.63 3.86 5.64
N ALA A 121 7.56 2.76 6.39
CA ALA A 121 8.59 2.39 7.37
C ALA A 121 9.93 2.00 6.72
N TYR A 122 9.91 1.56 5.46
CA TYR A 122 11.14 1.24 4.74
C TYR A 122 11.88 2.55 4.32
N PRO A 123 13.21 2.62 4.35
CA PRO A 123 14.18 1.57 4.69
C PRO A 123 14.51 1.45 6.20
N GLY A 124 13.92 2.26 7.07
CA GLY A 124 14.19 2.24 8.51
C GLY A 124 13.80 0.93 9.19
N ASN A 125 12.71 0.29 8.71
CA ASN A 125 12.30 -1.05 9.14
C ASN A 125 12.31 -2.00 7.94
N THR A 126 13.02 -3.12 8.07
CA THR A 126 13.18 -4.14 7.04
C THR A 126 12.48 -5.46 7.37
N ASP A 127 11.78 -5.56 8.52
CA ASP A 127 10.97 -6.73 8.87
C ASP A 127 9.93 -6.98 7.75
N PRO A 128 9.87 -8.16 7.15
CA PRO A 128 8.94 -8.46 6.06
C PRO A 128 7.48 -8.12 6.36
N LYS A 129 7.05 -8.22 7.62
CA LYS A 129 5.69 -7.90 8.06
C LYS A 129 5.37 -6.40 7.99
N ASP A 130 6.39 -5.56 8.21
CA ASP A 130 6.25 -4.10 8.26
C ASP A 130 6.73 -3.43 6.97
N ARG A 131 7.62 -4.10 6.24
CA ARG A 131 8.18 -3.60 4.99
C ARG A 131 7.20 -3.71 3.83
N TRP A 132 6.58 -4.88 3.64
CA TRP A 132 5.77 -5.12 2.47
C TRP A 132 4.33 -4.67 2.68
N PHE A 133 3.86 -3.73 1.85
CA PHE A 133 2.54 -3.14 1.96
C PHE A 133 1.41 -4.18 1.87
N SER A 134 1.48 -5.10 0.92
CA SER A 134 0.49 -6.18 0.79
C SER A 134 0.46 -7.10 2.01
N VAL A 135 1.62 -7.47 2.55
CA VAL A 135 1.72 -8.32 3.75
C VAL A 135 1.15 -7.59 4.98
N ARG A 136 1.53 -6.32 5.18
CA ARG A 136 1.01 -5.53 6.30
C ARG A 136 -0.50 -5.37 6.24
N ARG A 137 -1.04 -5.09 5.06
CA ARG A 137 -2.49 -4.97 4.86
C ARG A 137 -3.22 -6.27 5.15
N PHE A 138 -2.70 -7.39 4.65
CA PHE A 138 -3.27 -8.70 4.93
C PHE A 138 -3.30 -9.02 6.43
N LEU A 139 -2.20 -8.77 7.15
CA LEU A 139 -2.15 -8.96 8.60
C LEU A 139 -3.15 -8.07 9.34
N ASN A 140 -3.27 -6.80 8.96
CA ASN A 140 -4.24 -5.88 9.55
C ASN A 140 -5.69 -6.34 9.27
N TRP A 141 -5.97 -6.77 8.06
CA TRP A 141 -7.28 -7.29 7.67
C TRP A 141 -7.63 -8.57 8.42
N ALA A 142 -6.67 -9.50 8.56
CA ALA A 142 -6.85 -10.73 9.32
C ALA A 142 -7.11 -10.45 10.81
N ALA A 143 -6.34 -9.52 11.40
CA ALA A 143 -6.54 -9.11 12.79
C ALA A 143 -7.91 -8.47 13.01
N ASN A 144 -8.32 -7.55 12.13
CA ASN A 144 -9.64 -6.90 12.20
C ASN A 144 -10.78 -7.92 12.03
N SER A 145 -10.63 -8.86 11.10
CA SER A 145 -11.61 -9.93 10.91
C SER A 145 -11.73 -10.83 12.13
N PHE A 146 -10.60 -11.15 12.78
CA PHE A 146 -10.57 -11.90 14.04
C PHE A 146 -11.32 -11.13 15.14
N ILE A 147 -11.00 -9.87 15.34
CA ILE A 147 -11.67 -9.03 16.35
C ILE A 147 -13.18 -8.98 16.11
N LEU A 148 -13.61 -8.71 14.89
CA LEU A 148 -15.04 -8.62 14.55
C LEU A 148 -15.77 -9.97 14.75
N THR A 149 -15.13 -11.09 14.39
CA THR A 149 -15.70 -12.43 14.52
C THR A 149 -15.94 -12.79 15.99
N TYR A 150 -14.99 -12.47 16.85
CA TYR A 150 -15.03 -12.89 18.26
C TYR A 150 -15.43 -11.78 19.24
N PHE A 151 -15.78 -10.59 18.76
CA PHE A 151 -16.18 -9.47 19.60
C PHE A 151 -17.33 -9.85 20.56
N GLN A 152 -18.28 -10.66 20.12
CA GLN A 152 -19.40 -11.14 20.93
C GLN A 152 -18.98 -12.08 22.09
N LYS A 153 -17.72 -12.54 22.11
CA LYS A 153 -17.18 -13.39 23.18
C LYS A 153 -16.43 -12.60 24.24
N VAL A 154 -16.30 -11.27 24.07
CA VAL A 154 -15.76 -10.39 25.09
C VAL A 154 -16.63 -10.51 26.33
N ASP A 155 -16.00 -10.52 27.51
CA ASP A 155 -16.65 -10.72 28.82
C ASP A 155 -17.36 -12.07 29.04
N SER A 156 -17.25 -13.00 28.09
CA SER A 156 -17.70 -14.38 28.31
C SER A 156 -16.70 -15.16 29.18
N PRO A 157 -17.16 -16.10 30.02
CA PRO A 157 -16.24 -16.93 30.81
C PRO A 157 -15.24 -17.65 29.92
N ALA A 158 -13.94 -17.35 30.09
CA ALA A 158 -12.87 -17.99 29.36
C ALA A 158 -12.65 -19.41 29.89
N ASN A 159 -13.27 -20.40 29.27
CA ASN A 159 -13.06 -21.80 29.56
C ASN A 159 -12.25 -22.46 28.42
N LYS A 160 -11.65 -23.61 28.74
CA LYS A 160 -10.83 -24.37 27.80
C LYS A 160 -11.56 -24.67 26.48
N ARG A 161 -12.83 -25.06 26.56
CA ARG A 161 -13.64 -25.40 25.37
C ARG A 161 -13.84 -24.21 24.44
N LEU A 162 -14.03 -23.01 24.98
CA LEU A 162 -14.17 -21.79 24.18
C LEU A 162 -12.86 -21.46 23.46
N ILE A 163 -11.73 -21.58 24.17
CA ILE A 163 -10.40 -21.31 23.59
C ILE A 163 -10.11 -22.32 22.47
N GLU A 164 -10.33 -23.62 22.70
CA GLU A 164 -10.14 -24.67 21.70
C GLU A 164 -11.03 -24.43 20.46
N ALA A 165 -12.30 -24.08 20.65
CA ALA A 165 -13.21 -23.79 19.55
C ALA A 165 -12.77 -22.58 18.70
N ILE A 166 -12.20 -21.52 19.31
CA ILE A 166 -11.65 -20.37 18.58
C ILE A 166 -10.42 -20.81 17.77
N VAL A 167 -9.49 -21.55 18.39
CA VAL A 167 -8.28 -22.03 17.74
C VAL A 167 -8.61 -22.92 16.55
N ASP A 168 -9.52 -23.87 16.71
CA ASP A 168 -9.95 -24.78 15.64
C ASP A 168 -10.60 -24.01 14.48
N SER A 169 -11.45 -23.04 14.78
CA SER A 169 -12.10 -22.18 13.78
C SER A 169 -11.08 -21.38 12.97
N GLU A 170 -10.09 -20.78 13.64
CA GLU A 170 -9.05 -20.01 12.95
C GLU A 170 -8.08 -20.91 12.17
N ASN A 171 -7.81 -22.12 12.63
CA ASN A 171 -7.02 -23.09 11.86
C ASN A 171 -7.73 -23.49 10.57
N VAL A 172 -9.05 -23.72 10.60
CA VAL A 172 -9.84 -24.00 9.39
C VAL A 172 -9.79 -22.81 8.42
N ARG A 173 -9.93 -21.59 8.95
CA ARG A 173 -9.86 -20.36 8.16
C ARG A 173 -8.47 -20.16 7.55
N GLY A 174 -7.41 -20.35 8.34
CA GLY A 174 -6.02 -20.27 7.88
C GLY A 174 -5.70 -21.27 6.78
N ASN A 175 -6.14 -22.53 6.94
CA ASN A 175 -6.00 -23.56 5.91
C ASN A 175 -6.75 -23.18 4.62
N GLY A 176 -7.88 -22.51 4.72
CA GLY A 176 -8.61 -21.97 3.57
C GLY A 176 -7.82 -20.90 2.81
N PHE A 177 -7.06 -20.05 3.48
CA PHE A 177 -6.17 -19.10 2.83
C PHE A 177 -5.01 -19.81 2.12
N VAL A 178 -4.34 -20.75 2.80
CA VAL A 178 -3.25 -21.53 2.20
C VAL A 178 -3.73 -22.28 0.95
N ALA A 179 -4.92 -22.88 0.99
CA ALA A 179 -5.50 -23.59 -0.17
C ALA A 179 -5.77 -22.68 -1.38
N ARG A 180 -5.98 -21.36 -1.15
CA ARG A 180 -6.15 -20.35 -2.20
C ARG A 180 -4.83 -19.71 -2.63
N GLY A 181 -3.71 -20.08 -2.05
CA GLY A 181 -2.38 -19.53 -2.35
C GLY A 181 -2.13 -18.13 -1.74
N VAL A 182 -2.79 -17.85 -0.62
CA VAL A 182 -2.63 -16.60 0.14
C VAL A 182 -1.56 -16.77 1.22
#